data_919271101d06d5c765322b652492a8b2
#
_entry.id   919271101d06d5c765322b652492a8b2
#
_cell.length_a   1.000
_cell.length_b   1.000
_cell.length_c   1.000
_cell.angle_alpha   90.00
_cell.angle_beta   90.00
_cell.angle_gamma   90.00
#
_symmetry.space_group_name_H-M   'P 1'
#
loop_
_entity.id
_entity.type
_entity.pdbx_description
1 polymer ?
#
loop_
_entity_poly.entity_id
_entity_poly.type
_entity_poly.pdbx_seq_one_letter_code
_entity_poly.pdbx_strand_id
1 'polypeptide(L)'
;MILTTAVRRSLARVEDVRDATLLLSAGVITALSCFWVATYAALGLWGSAVIPLTYQLVSLVSFATLARRGRYATFRTTQLALMLILPFVLQWSLGGYAASSAVALWAFTAPLGALLFHGPRPAVAWFAAFAALLVVSAPLEIVLESHAGEIPEWLRLGFFCLNIGGVAVTAFVLLQYFVRARERAHELLAAEQERSERLLLNILPAPIAERLKRTDGMIAERNEQVSVLFADLSGFTPKVERLRAEDVVTLLNRIFSRFDELAERYGIEKIKTIGDGYLAAAGIPTPRPDHAEAIADMALAMRASLAELPDAADLAIRIGIDSGPVVAGVLGRIKFGYDIWGDTVNRASRMESHAPPGSIQVTERTHERLVTKFTFERRGSIEVKGKGTMTTYLLLGRRSGDAATQPCELAET
;
A
#
# COMPACT_ATOMS: atom_id res chain seq x y z
N MET A 1 24.64 32.24 -17.77
CA MET A 1 23.32 31.95 -18.38
C MET A 1 23.26 30.57 -19.07
N ILE A 2 24.29 30.13 -19.80
CA ILE A 2 24.31 28.83 -20.51
C ILE A 2 24.45 27.63 -19.52
N LEU A 3 25.27 27.78 -18.48
CA LEU A 3 25.44 26.74 -17.42
C LEU A 3 24.14 26.45 -16.63
N THR A 4 23.35 27.51 -16.35
CA THR A 4 22.08 27.36 -15.62
C THR A 4 21.00 26.62 -16.43
N THR A 5 20.97 26.76 -17.75
CA THR A 5 20.02 26.10 -18.63
C THR A 5 20.38 24.62 -18.87
N ALA A 6 21.69 24.32 -18.96
CA ALA A 6 22.18 22.94 -19.08
C ALA A 6 21.95 22.15 -17.77
N VAL A 7 22.18 22.77 -16.63
CA VAL A 7 21.89 22.18 -15.29
C VAL A 7 20.40 21.98 -15.11
N ARG A 8 19.54 22.93 -15.48
CA ARG A 8 18.07 22.76 -15.46
C ARG A 8 17.59 21.63 -16.37
N ARG A 9 18.14 21.48 -17.59
CA ARG A 9 17.80 20.36 -18.49
C ARG A 9 18.30 19.01 -17.97
N SER A 10 19.44 19.01 -17.29
CA SER A 10 19.97 17.79 -16.63
C SER A 10 19.12 17.41 -15.43
N LEU A 11 18.70 18.35 -14.60
CA LEU A 11 17.79 18.14 -13.47
C LEU A 11 16.38 17.68 -13.91
N ALA A 12 15.89 18.16 -15.05
CA ALA A 12 14.61 17.71 -15.61
C ALA A 12 14.64 16.26 -16.17
N ARG A 13 15.83 15.68 -16.36
CA ARG A 13 16.03 14.25 -16.74
C ARG A 13 16.43 13.36 -15.58
N VAL A 14 16.53 13.92 -14.38
CA VAL A 14 16.87 13.17 -13.17
C VAL A 14 15.62 12.48 -12.67
N GLU A 15 15.46 11.23 -13.06
CA GLU A 15 14.33 10.38 -12.67
C GLU A 15 14.41 9.90 -11.21
N ASP A 16 15.57 10.07 -10.55
CA ASP A 16 15.80 9.62 -9.17
C ASP A 16 16.32 10.77 -8.29
N VAL A 17 15.73 10.93 -7.10
CA VAL A 17 16.18 11.90 -6.06
C VAL A 17 17.65 11.70 -5.69
N ARG A 18 18.16 10.46 -5.78
CA ARG A 18 19.58 10.12 -5.56
C ARG A 18 20.51 10.86 -6.50
N ASP A 19 20.12 10.94 -7.75
CA ASP A 19 20.91 11.57 -8.80
C ASP A 19 21.03 13.09 -8.59
N ALA A 20 19.94 13.72 -8.18
CA ALA A 20 19.94 15.14 -7.81
C ALA A 20 20.83 15.42 -6.61
N THR A 21 20.83 14.54 -5.61
CA THR A 21 21.66 14.68 -4.40
C THR A 21 23.15 14.58 -4.72
N LEU A 22 23.55 13.67 -5.61
CA LEU A 22 24.95 13.56 -6.03
C LEU A 22 25.41 14.79 -6.81
N LEU A 23 24.58 15.30 -7.73
CA LEU A 23 24.88 16.50 -8.49
C LEU A 23 25.08 17.71 -7.55
N LEU A 24 24.20 17.87 -6.57
CA LEU A 24 24.27 18.93 -5.58
C LEU A 24 25.54 18.81 -4.73
N SER A 25 25.82 17.62 -4.18
CA SER A 25 27.00 17.38 -3.34
C SER A 25 28.29 17.58 -4.12
N ALA A 26 28.41 17.07 -5.34
CA ALA A 26 29.58 17.31 -6.19
C ALA A 26 29.76 18.79 -6.51
N GLY A 27 28.68 19.53 -6.75
CA GLY A 27 28.71 20.98 -6.96
C GLY A 27 29.18 21.73 -5.73
N VAL A 28 28.67 21.39 -4.55
CA VAL A 28 29.09 22.00 -3.27
C VAL A 28 30.57 21.73 -2.97
N ILE A 29 31.03 20.50 -3.13
CA ILE A 29 32.44 20.12 -2.91
C ILE A 29 33.33 20.89 -3.91
N THR A 30 32.94 21.02 -5.19
CA THR A 30 33.67 21.76 -6.20
C THR A 30 33.80 23.25 -5.80
N ALA A 31 32.74 23.84 -5.29
CA ALA A 31 32.75 25.23 -4.81
C ALA A 31 33.65 25.41 -3.57
N LEU A 32 33.50 24.53 -2.58
CA LEU A 32 34.30 24.54 -1.36
C LEU A 32 35.79 24.32 -1.64
N SER A 33 36.14 23.49 -2.60
CA SER A 33 37.56 23.20 -2.94
C SER A 33 38.32 24.43 -3.43
N CYS A 34 37.64 25.51 -3.86
CA CYS A 34 38.26 26.80 -4.18
C CYS A 34 38.98 27.39 -2.98
N PHE A 35 38.47 27.21 -1.77
CA PHE A 35 39.09 27.67 -0.53
C PHE A 35 40.47 27.01 -0.30
N TRP A 36 40.59 25.71 -0.51
CA TRP A 36 41.86 25.00 -0.38
C TRP A 36 42.87 25.44 -1.46
N VAL A 37 42.42 25.59 -2.72
CA VAL A 37 43.30 26.11 -3.80
C VAL A 37 43.85 27.48 -3.43
N ALA A 38 43.00 28.41 -3.01
CA ALA A 38 43.42 29.77 -2.67
C ALA A 38 44.38 29.77 -1.47
N THR A 39 44.11 28.97 -0.44
CA THR A 39 44.95 28.91 0.76
C THR A 39 46.33 28.33 0.48
N TYR A 40 46.42 27.21 -0.23
CA TYR A 40 47.73 26.61 -0.56
C TYR A 40 48.52 27.48 -1.54
N ALA A 41 47.87 28.14 -2.49
CA ALA A 41 48.53 29.13 -3.36
C ALA A 41 49.06 30.32 -2.59
N ALA A 42 48.31 30.86 -1.63
CA ALA A 42 48.74 31.97 -0.78
C ALA A 42 49.94 31.62 0.13
N LEU A 43 50.06 30.33 0.50
CA LEU A 43 51.21 29.80 1.27
C LEU A 43 52.42 29.46 0.37
N GLY A 44 52.32 29.64 -0.93
CA GLY A 44 53.37 29.22 -1.89
C GLY A 44 53.46 27.72 -2.13
N LEU A 45 52.52 26.94 -1.63
CA LEU A 45 52.47 25.48 -1.77
C LEU A 45 51.78 25.08 -3.09
N TRP A 46 52.36 25.49 -4.22
CA TRP A 46 51.76 25.36 -5.54
C TRP A 46 51.52 23.89 -5.93
N GLY A 47 52.42 22.95 -5.56
CA GLY A 47 52.22 21.52 -5.78
C GLY A 47 50.97 20.96 -5.11
N SER A 48 50.71 21.39 -3.87
CA SER A 48 49.52 20.98 -3.13
C SER A 48 48.27 21.72 -3.62
N ALA A 49 48.36 22.94 -4.11
CA ALA A 49 47.24 23.69 -4.67
C ALA A 49 46.71 23.10 -5.98
N VAL A 50 47.53 22.44 -6.79
CA VAL A 50 47.13 21.78 -8.05
C VAL A 50 46.20 20.61 -7.79
N ILE A 51 46.24 19.94 -6.63
CA ILE A 51 45.46 18.76 -6.35
C ILE A 51 43.95 19.10 -6.24
N PRO A 52 43.48 20.01 -5.37
CA PRO A 52 42.09 20.43 -5.36
C PRO A 52 41.67 21.16 -6.64
N LEU A 53 42.60 21.85 -7.35
CA LEU A 53 42.33 22.40 -8.68
C LEU A 53 42.02 21.27 -9.70
N THR A 54 42.76 20.17 -9.66
CA THR A 54 42.48 18.99 -10.50
C THR A 54 41.08 18.43 -10.25
N TYR A 55 40.67 18.39 -8.98
CA TYR A 55 39.30 18.02 -8.63
C TYR A 55 38.26 18.88 -9.35
N GLN A 56 38.45 20.21 -9.29
CA GLN A 56 37.55 21.19 -9.94
C GLN A 56 37.48 20.97 -11.45
N LEU A 57 38.62 20.87 -12.12
CA LEU A 57 38.70 20.72 -13.58
C LEU A 57 38.06 19.41 -14.05
N VAL A 58 38.39 18.31 -13.40
CA VAL A 58 37.81 16.99 -13.75
C VAL A 58 36.33 16.96 -13.44
N SER A 59 35.87 17.55 -12.34
CA SER A 59 34.45 17.66 -12.00
C SER A 59 33.69 18.48 -13.05
N LEU A 60 34.22 19.64 -13.49
CA LEU A 60 33.61 20.47 -14.55
C LEU A 60 33.49 19.70 -15.87
N VAL A 61 34.56 19.00 -16.28
CA VAL A 61 34.53 18.12 -17.49
C VAL A 61 33.51 17.01 -17.32
N SER A 62 33.44 16.40 -16.14
CA SER A 62 32.50 15.35 -15.82
C SER A 62 31.04 15.86 -15.87
N PHE A 63 30.75 17.04 -15.33
CA PHE A 63 29.45 17.71 -15.46
C PHE A 63 29.08 18.00 -16.92
N ALA A 64 30.04 18.56 -17.70
CA ALA A 64 29.81 18.83 -19.11
C ALA A 64 29.54 17.55 -19.92
N THR A 65 30.24 16.46 -19.61
CA THR A 65 30.05 15.15 -20.24
C THR A 65 28.70 14.56 -19.88
N LEU A 66 28.28 14.66 -18.62
CA LEU A 66 26.94 14.25 -18.17
C LEU A 66 25.85 15.03 -18.91
N ALA A 67 25.99 16.37 -18.99
CA ALA A 67 25.02 17.22 -19.67
C ALA A 67 24.88 16.92 -21.17
N ARG A 68 25.98 16.51 -21.83
CA ARG A 68 26.00 16.22 -23.27
C ARG A 68 25.57 14.76 -23.60
N ARG A 69 26.05 13.80 -22.82
CA ARG A 69 25.96 12.35 -23.14
C ARG A 69 24.99 11.59 -22.25
N GLY A 70 24.52 12.17 -21.14
CA GLY A 70 23.61 11.52 -20.18
C GLY A 70 24.21 10.30 -19.44
N ARG A 71 25.54 10.12 -19.45
CA ARG A 71 26.21 8.97 -18.85
C ARG A 71 26.39 9.13 -17.34
N TYR A 72 25.31 8.92 -16.60
CA TYR A 72 25.25 9.13 -15.17
C TYR A 72 26.21 8.20 -14.38
N ALA A 73 26.29 6.93 -14.77
CA ALA A 73 27.17 5.94 -14.14
C ALA A 73 28.65 6.36 -14.19
N THR A 74 29.11 6.90 -15.34
CA THR A 74 30.49 7.41 -15.49
C THR A 74 30.73 8.61 -14.59
N PHE A 75 29.79 9.59 -14.56
CA PHE A 75 29.85 10.75 -13.69
C PHE A 75 30.01 10.33 -12.22
N ARG A 76 29.13 9.44 -11.75
CA ARG A 76 29.12 8.92 -10.38
C ARG A 76 30.43 8.26 -9.98
N THR A 77 30.93 7.34 -10.81
CA THR A 77 32.18 6.64 -10.53
C THR A 77 33.38 7.59 -10.53
N THR A 78 33.41 8.57 -11.45
CA THR A 78 34.47 9.60 -11.49
C THR A 78 34.47 10.45 -10.22
N GLN A 79 33.31 10.93 -9.76
CA GLN A 79 33.23 11.72 -8.53
C GLN A 79 33.68 10.95 -7.30
N LEU A 80 33.26 9.69 -7.15
CA LEU A 80 33.67 8.84 -6.03
C LEU A 80 35.19 8.54 -6.08
N ALA A 81 35.74 8.30 -7.26
CA ALA A 81 37.19 8.08 -7.42
C ALA A 81 38.01 9.34 -7.04
N LEU A 82 37.57 10.52 -7.46
CA LEU A 82 38.20 11.78 -7.07
C LEU A 82 38.14 12.00 -5.56
N MET A 83 36.96 11.76 -4.94
CA MET A 83 36.78 11.88 -3.50
C MET A 83 37.62 10.89 -2.71
N LEU A 84 37.90 9.71 -3.26
CA LEU A 84 38.74 8.70 -2.62
C LEU A 84 40.24 9.04 -2.74
N ILE A 85 40.69 9.35 -3.95
CA ILE A 85 42.13 9.40 -4.27
C ILE A 85 42.75 10.75 -3.89
N LEU A 86 42.10 11.86 -4.26
CA LEU A 86 42.74 13.18 -4.15
C LEU A 86 43.04 13.62 -2.71
N PRO A 87 42.23 13.31 -1.68
CA PRO A 87 42.60 13.64 -0.30
C PRO A 87 43.88 12.91 0.18
N PHE A 88 44.12 11.68 -0.27
CA PHE A 88 45.38 10.97 0.04
C PHE A 88 46.56 11.60 -0.70
N VAL A 89 46.42 11.90 -1.99
CA VAL A 89 47.46 12.58 -2.77
C VAL A 89 47.82 13.94 -2.15
N LEU A 90 46.78 14.70 -1.68
CA LEU A 90 46.99 15.95 -0.99
C LEU A 90 47.73 15.76 0.35
N GLN A 91 47.37 14.74 1.14
CA GLN A 91 48.06 14.38 2.38
C GLN A 91 49.54 14.07 2.11
N TRP A 92 49.85 13.29 1.09
CA TRP A 92 51.23 12.94 0.74
C TRP A 92 52.00 14.18 0.30
N SER A 93 51.38 15.10 -0.45
CA SER A 93 52.03 16.33 -0.91
C SER A 93 52.32 17.35 0.21
N LEU A 94 51.58 17.27 1.33
CA LEU A 94 51.71 18.15 2.48
C LEU A 94 52.66 17.61 3.57
N GLY A 95 53.14 16.37 3.43
CA GLY A 95 54.09 15.79 4.39
C GLY A 95 53.47 14.85 5.41
N GLY A 96 52.33 14.19 5.09
CA GLY A 96 51.73 13.17 5.94
C GLY A 96 50.50 13.58 6.73
N TYR A 97 50.06 12.75 7.67
CA TYR A 97 48.81 12.90 8.42
C TYR A 97 48.80 14.18 9.28
N ALA A 98 49.86 14.39 10.06
CA ALA A 98 49.98 15.49 10.97
C ALA A 98 50.13 16.83 10.24
N ALA A 99 51.02 16.89 9.24
CA ALA A 99 51.28 18.09 8.44
C ALA A 99 50.06 18.50 7.59
N SER A 100 49.29 17.54 7.07
CA SER A 100 48.09 17.80 6.25
C SER A 100 46.83 18.09 7.06
N SER A 101 46.89 18.11 8.41
CA SER A 101 45.73 18.32 9.26
C SER A 101 44.61 17.27 9.04
N ALA A 102 45.01 16.00 8.84
CA ALA A 102 44.13 14.88 8.63
C ALA A 102 43.18 15.00 7.42
N VAL A 103 43.62 15.68 6.33
CA VAL A 103 42.80 15.89 5.13
C VAL A 103 42.35 14.61 4.46
N ALA A 104 43.07 13.50 4.64
CA ALA A 104 42.69 12.17 4.13
C ALA A 104 41.34 11.67 4.67
N LEU A 105 40.86 12.21 5.80
CA LEU A 105 39.53 11.88 6.31
C LEU A 105 38.39 12.17 5.31
N TRP A 106 38.58 13.17 4.44
CA TRP A 106 37.61 13.44 3.38
C TRP A 106 37.44 12.26 2.41
N ALA A 107 38.47 11.41 2.23
CA ALA A 107 38.34 10.22 1.39
C ALA A 107 37.29 9.22 1.91
N PHE A 108 36.95 9.28 3.21
CA PHE A 108 35.88 8.46 3.79
C PHE A 108 34.50 8.80 3.21
N THR A 109 34.30 9.97 2.65
CA THR A 109 33.07 10.35 1.97
C THR A 109 32.82 9.52 0.71
N ALA A 110 33.85 8.93 0.09
CA ALA A 110 33.70 8.09 -1.10
C ALA A 110 32.99 6.77 -0.80
N PRO A 111 33.38 5.92 0.19
CA PRO A 111 32.61 4.74 0.55
C PRO A 111 31.22 5.05 1.07
N LEU A 112 31.00 6.18 1.79
CA LEU A 112 29.68 6.63 2.20
C LEU A 112 28.82 6.99 0.98
N GLY A 113 29.37 7.72 0.02
CA GLY A 113 28.70 8.01 -1.24
C GLY A 113 28.44 6.76 -2.06
N ALA A 114 29.40 5.81 -2.10
CA ALA A 114 29.21 4.54 -2.78
C ALA A 114 28.06 3.73 -2.16
N LEU A 115 27.91 3.73 -0.85
CA LEU A 115 26.78 3.11 -0.15
C LEU A 115 25.45 3.72 -0.60
N LEU A 116 25.38 5.03 -0.74
CA LEU A 116 24.19 5.75 -1.16
C LEU A 116 23.83 5.51 -2.64
N PHE A 117 24.85 5.54 -3.52
CA PHE A 117 24.62 5.60 -4.97
C PHE A 117 24.83 4.27 -5.71
N HIS A 118 25.64 3.34 -5.18
CA HIS A 118 25.89 2.02 -5.77
C HIS A 118 25.24 0.87 -4.98
N GLY A 119 24.81 1.13 -3.73
CA GLY A 119 24.26 0.13 -2.83
C GLY A 119 25.34 -0.61 -2.01
N PRO A 120 24.90 -1.53 -1.11
CA PRO A 120 25.77 -2.08 -0.07
C PRO A 120 26.91 -2.96 -0.61
N ARG A 121 26.69 -3.79 -1.62
CA ARG A 121 27.73 -4.71 -2.15
C ARG A 121 28.91 -3.98 -2.80
N PRO A 122 28.71 -3.05 -3.76
CA PRO A 122 29.82 -2.29 -4.33
C PRO A 122 30.51 -1.36 -3.33
N ALA A 123 29.78 -0.81 -2.34
CA ALA A 123 30.34 0.06 -1.32
C ALA A 123 31.46 -0.60 -0.49
N VAL A 124 31.39 -1.93 -0.29
CA VAL A 124 32.45 -2.70 0.40
C VAL A 124 33.79 -2.56 -0.31
N ALA A 125 33.80 -2.60 -1.65
CA ALA A 125 35.04 -2.44 -2.42
C ALA A 125 35.63 -1.03 -2.28
N TRP A 126 34.78 0.01 -2.25
CA TRP A 126 35.21 1.39 -2.01
C TRP A 126 35.76 1.59 -0.59
N PHE A 127 35.14 0.96 0.39
CA PHE A 127 35.63 0.97 1.78
C PHE A 127 36.96 0.23 1.91
N ALA A 128 37.10 -0.95 1.27
CA ALA A 128 38.35 -1.68 1.25
C ALA A 128 39.48 -0.89 0.57
N ALA A 129 39.18 -0.16 -0.52
CA ALA A 129 40.12 0.74 -1.17
C ALA A 129 40.57 1.89 -0.27
N PHE A 130 39.60 2.52 0.46
CA PHE A 130 39.91 3.52 1.46
C PHE A 130 40.81 2.99 2.56
N ALA A 131 40.47 1.83 3.16
CA ALA A 131 41.26 1.19 4.19
C ALA A 131 42.66 0.82 3.72
N ALA A 132 42.81 0.32 2.49
CA ALA A 132 44.11 0.01 1.88
C ALA A 132 44.95 1.29 1.72
N LEU A 133 44.41 2.38 1.21
CA LEU A 133 45.11 3.65 1.10
C LEU A 133 45.54 4.19 2.47
N LEU A 134 44.68 4.04 3.49
CA LEU A 134 45.00 4.44 4.86
C LEU A 134 46.22 3.64 5.40
N VAL A 135 46.21 2.32 5.23
CA VAL A 135 47.27 1.43 5.68
C VAL A 135 48.58 1.70 4.92
N VAL A 136 48.50 1.92 3.60
CA VAL A 136 49.68 2.23 2.77
C VAL A 136 50.26 3.59 3.14
N SER A 137 49.45 4.56 3.54
CA SER A 137 49.93 5.90 3.93
C SER A 137 50.69 5.91 5.25
N ALA A 138 50.44 4.95 6.16
CA ALA A 138 51.08 4.92 7.47
C ALA A 138 52.63 4.77 7.43
N PRO A 139 53.23 3.83 6.69
CA PRO A 139 54.69 3.75 6.60
C PRO A 139 55.28 4.93 5.81
N LEU A 140 54.52 5.60 4.91
CA LEU A 140 55.00 6.74 4.17
C LEU A 140 55.15 7.99 5.07
N GLU A 141 54.49 8.07 6.22
CA GLU A 141 54.58 9.18 7.17
C GLU A 141 56.02 9.51 7.50
N ILE A 142 56.84 8.50 7.83
CA ILE A 142 58.28 8.69 8.22
C ILE A 142 59.08 9.39 7.12
N VAL A 143 58.80 9.10 5.86
CA VAL A 143 59.51 9.69 4.72
C VAL A 143 58.97 11.06 4.35
N LEU A 144 57.68 11.22 4.43
CA LEU A 144 56.93 12.43 4.01
C LEU A 144 57.11 13.60 5.01
N GLU A 145 57.24 13.29 6.28
CA GLU A 145 57.42 14.28 7.34
C GLU A 145 58.69 15.15 7.12
N SER A 146 59.74 14.54 6.54
CA SER A 146 60.97 15.30 6.21
C SER A 146 60.80 16.29 5.05
N HIS A 147 59.68 16.23 4.31
CA HIS A 147 59.38 17.11 3.18
C HIS A 147 58.14 18.02 3.49
N ALA A 148 57.71 18.08 4.75
CA ALA A 148 56.57 18.88 5.16
C ALA A 148 56.85 20.37 4.90
N GLY A 149 55.95 21.03 4.22
CA GLY A 149 55.98 22.52 4.05
C GLY A 149 55.68 23.23 5.37
N GLU A 150 56.26 24.41 5.56
CA GLU A 150 55.97 25.24 6.74
C GLU A 150 54.57 25.86 6.68
N ILE A 151 53.62 25.18 7.34
CA ILE A 151 52.25 25.70 7.52
C ILE A 151 52.17 26.31 8.92
N PRO A 152 51.75 27.59 9.08
CA PRO A 152 51.56 28.18 10.42
C PRO A 152 50.68 27.32 11.32
N GLU A 153 51.07 27.20 12.62
CA GLU A 153 50.41 26.25 13.54
C GLU A 153 48.90 26.58 13.73
N TRP A 154 48.55 27.84 13.82
CA TRP A 154 47.18 28.30 13.93
C TRP A 154 46.32 27.86 12.73
N LEU A 155 46.92 27.90 11.53
CA LEU A 155 46.24 27.50 10.30
C LEU A 155 46.10 25.95 10.19
N ARG A 156 47.14 25.22 10.64
CA ARG A 156 47.14 23.74 10.74
C ARG A 156 46.04 23.29 11.70
N LEU A 157 45.91 23.92 12.88
CA LEU A 157 44.84 23.67 13.83
C LEU A 157 43.48 24.01 13.26
N GLY A 158 43.31 25.13 12.56
CA GLY A 158 42.07 25.51 11.89
C GLY A 158 41.65 24.51 10.82
N PHE A 159 42.57 24.03 9.99
CA PHE A 159 42.29 22.97 9.01
C PHE A 159 41.95 21.64 9.66
N PHE A 160 42.60 21.29 10.78
CA PHE A 160 42.29 20.07 11.51
C PHE A 160 40.83 20.05 12.01
N CYS A 161 40.40 21.16 12.64
CA CYS A 161 39.00 21.31 13.05
C CYS A 161 38.03 21.29 11.87
N LEU A 162 38.40 21.97 10.76
CA LEU A 162 37.59 21.99 9.55
C LEU A 162 37.44 20.62 8.90
N ASN A 163 38.54 19.85 8.79
CA ASN A 163 38.51 18.52 8.18
C ASN A 163 37.72 17.54 9.00
N ILE A 164 37.92 17.47 10.31
CA ILE A 164 37.15 16.59 11.20
C ILE A 164 35.69 17.03 11.24
N GLY A 165 35.42 18.32 11.47
CA GLY A 165 34.07 18.87 11.53
C GLY A 165 33.31 18.68 10.21
N GLY A 166 33.96 18.96 9.09
CA GLY A 166 33.37 18.83 7.76
C GLY A 166 33.01 17.37 7.42
N VAL A 167 33.88 16.42 7.71
CA VAL A 167 33.60 15.00 7.51
C VAL A 167 32.51 14.53 8.47
N ALA A 168 32.53 14.94 9.74
CA ALA A 168 31.51 14.59 10.71
C ALA A 168 30.13 15.11 10.31
N VAL A 169 30.04 16.38 9.89
CA VAL A 169 28.78 16.98 9.39
C VAL A 169 28.29 16.23 8.15
N THR A 170 29.20 15.95 7.20
CA THR A 170 28.85 15.22 5.97
C THR A 170 28.31 13.82 6.31
N ALA A 171 28.98 13.07 7.17
CA ALA A 171 28.55 11.76 7.61
C ALA A 171 27.19 11.82 8.32
N PHE A 172 26.98 12.80 9.20
CA PHE A 172 25.72 12.99 9.91
C PHE A 172 24.55 13.31 8.96
N VAL A 173 24.76 14.23 8.00
CA VAL A 173 23.74 14.58 7.00
C VAL A 173 23.39 13.39 6.12
N LEU A 174 24.38 12.62 5.68
CA LEU A 174 24.16 11.39 4.90
C LEU A 174 23.40 10.35 5.73
N LEU A 175 23.76 10.16 7.00
CA LEU A 175 23.05 9.24 7.88
C LEU A 175 21.60 9.64 8.11
N GLN A 176 21.36 10.93 8.37
CA GLN A 176 19.99 11.47 8.48
C GLN A 176 19.18 11.24 7.19
N TYR A 177 19.80 11.45 6.03
CA TYR A 177 19.16 11.19 4.75
C TYR A 177 18.75 9.71 4.64
N PHE A 178 19.65 8.77 5.00
CA PHE A 178 19.36 7.34 4.99
C PHE A 178 18.20 6.96 5.92
N VAL A 179 18.22 7.46 7.15
CA VAL A 179 17.18 7.17 8.13
C VAL A 179 15.82 7.65 7.58
N ARG A 180 15.75 8.89 7.13
CA ARG A 180 14.51 9.46 6.57
C ARG A 180 14.04 8.75 5.30
N ALA A 181 14.96 8.35 4.42
CA ALA A 181 14.62 7.61 3.21
C ALA A 181 14.04 6.23 3.54
N ARG A 182 14.61 5.55 4.55
CA ARG A 182 14.12 4.28 5.06
C ARG A 182 12.73 4.41 5.69
N GLU A 183 12.53 5.40 6.54
CA GLU A 183 11.22 5.67 7.18
C GLU A 183 10.13 5.90 6.14
N ARG A 184 10.38 6.76 5.14
CA ARG A 184 9.43 6.99 4.04
C ARG A 184 9.12 5.72 3.24
N ALA A 185 10.12 4.88 2.99
CA ALA A 185 9.90 3.60 2.29
C ALA A 185 9.02 2.65 3.12
N HIS A 186 9.20 2.61 4.44
CA HIS A 186 8.35 1.83 5.34
C HIS A 186 6.92 2.35 5.39
N GLU A 187 6.74 3.68 5.48
CA GLU A 187 5.40 4.31 5.46
C GLU A 187 4.64 4.02 4.16
N LEU A 188 5.31 4.14 3.02
CA LEU A 188 4.71 3.82 1.71
C LEU A 188 4.33 2.35 1.59
N LEU A 189 5.19 1.45 2.08
CA LEU A 189 4.90 0.01 2.08
C LEU A 189 3.71 -0.31 2.99
N ALA A 190 3.66 0.27 4.19
CA ALA A 190 2.56 0.08 5.12
C ALA A 190 1.22 0.59 4.53
N ALA A 191 1.23 1.78 3.91
CA ALA A 191 0.05 2.33 3.24
C ALA A 191 -0.44 1.46 2.07
N GLU A 192 0.48 0.90 1.28
CA GLU A 192 0.12 0.01 0.16
C GLU A 192 -0.40 -1.35 0.67
N GLN A 193 0.17 -1.87 1.75
CA GLN A 193 -0.34 -3.08 2.40
C GLN A 193 -1.75 -2.86 2.95
N GLU A 194 -2.01 -1.76 3.65
CA GLU A 194 -3.33 -1.42 4.15
C GLU A 194 -4.36 -1.26 3.02
N ARG A 195 -3.95 -0.60 1.92
CA ARG A 195 -4.81 -0.47 0.74
C ARG A 195 -5.13 -1.82 0.12
N SER A 196 -4.14 -2.69 -0.04
CA SER A 196 -4.34 -4.05 -0.57
C SER A 196 -5.26 -4.88 0.32
N GLU A 197 -5.10 -4.78 1.64
CA GLU A 197 -5.94 -5.46 2.61
C GLU A 197 -7.39 -4.98 2.55
N ARG A 198 -7.60 -3.66 2.49
CA ARG A 198 -8.94 -3.07 2.34
C ARG A 198 -9.64 -3.53 1.06
N LEU A 199 -8.90 -3.60 -0.06
CA LEU A 199 -9.45 -4.12 -1.33
C LEU A 199 -9.83 -5.62 -1.22
N LEU A 200 -9.06 -6.41 -0.50
CA LEU A 200 -9.37 -7.83 -0.26
C LEU A 200 -10.63 -7.99 0.59
N LEU A 201 -10.78 -7.18 1.63
CA LEU A 201 -11.96 -7.19 2.51
C LEU A 201 -13.23 -6.70 1.82
N ASN A 202 -13.13 -5.93 0.73
CA ASN A 202 -14.28 -5.57 -0.10
C ASN A 202 -14.79 -6.74 -0.96
N ILE A 203 -14.02 -7.83 -1.08
CA ILE A 203 -14.35 -8.98 -1.92
C ILE A 203 -14.66 -10.22 -1.08
N LEU A 204 -13.98 -10.37 0.06
CA LEU A 204 -14.10 -11.54 0.93
C LEU A 204 -14.41 -11.14 2.37
N PRO A 205 -15.27 -11.92 3.08
CA PRO A 205 -15.48 -11.73 4.51
C PRO A 205 -14.16 -11.83 5.29
N ALA A 206 -13.99 -11.01 6.34
CA ALA A 206 -12.75 -10.94 7.10
C ALA A 206 -12.22 -12.31 7.61
N PRO A 207 -13.04 -13.22 8.18
CA PRO A 207 -12.55 -14.53 8.60
C PRO A 207 -12.04 -15.40 7.43
N ILE A 208 -12.63 -15.25 6.25
CA ILE A 208 -12.24 -15.97 5.05
C ILE A 208 -10.94 -15.39 4.45
N ALA A 209 -10.81 -14.07 4.42
CA ALA A 209 -9.60 -13.38 4.00
C ALA A 209 -8.40 -13.78 4.87
N GLU A 210 -8.56 -13.82 6.20
CA GLU A 210 -7.53 -14.27 7.14
C GLU A 210 -7.08 -15.72 6.89
N ARG A 211 -8.03 -16.60 6.59
CA ARG A 211 -7.71 -18.01 6.28
C ARG A 211 -6.99 -18.14 4.95
N LEU A 212 -7.41 -17.38 3.94
CA LEU A 212 -6.77 -17.39 2.62
C LEU A 212 -5.31 -16.92 2.71
N LYS A 213 -4.99 -15.96 3.59
CA LYS A 213 -3.61 -15.50 3.84
C LYS A 213 -2.73 -16.60 4.46
N ARG A 214 -3.31 -17.54 5.21
CA ARG A 214 -2.57 -18.58 5.94
C ARG A 214 -2.48 -19.93 5.22
N THR A 215 -3.36 -20.18 4.27
CA THR A 215 -3.50 -21.50 3.65
C THR A 215 -3.62 -21.39 2.14
N ASP A 216 -2.69 -21.98 1.41
CA ASP A 216 -2.74 -22.12 -0.06
C ASP A 216 -3.71 -23.27 -0.45
N GLY A 217 -4.96 -23.24 0.02
CA GLY A 217 -5.89 -24.31 -0.22
C GLY A 217 -7.31 -23.84 -0.51
N MET A 218 -8.13 -24.77 -1.03
CA MET A 218 -9.56 -24.56 -1.24
C MET A 218 -10.25 -24.36 0.12
N ILE A 219 -11.00 -23.27 0.28
CA ILE A 219 -11.84 -23.04 1.44
C ILE A 219 -13.24 -23.51 1.09
N ALA A 220 -13.70 -24.60 1.75
CA ALA A 220 -15.07 -25.10 1.64
C ALA A 220 -15.49 -25.65 3.00
N GLU A 221 -16.63 -25.18 3.51
CA GLU A 221 -17.15 -25.55 4.83
C GLU A 221 -18.63 -25.87 4.76
N ARG A 222 -19.04 -26.90 5.47
CA ARG A 222 -20.45 -27.21 5.67
C ARG A 222 -20.93 -26.54 6.96
N ASN A 223 -21.99 -25.75 6.83
CA ASN A 223 -22.63 -25.04 7.93
C ASN A 223 -24.07 -25.55 8.05
N GLU A 224 -24.43 -26.07 9.24
CA GLU A 224 -25.73 -26.75 9.45
C GLU A 224 -26.86 -25.74 9.77
N GLN A 225 -26.53 -24.59 10.34
CA GLN A 225 -27.51 -23.62 10.82
C GLN A 225 -27.33 -22.28 10.09
N VAL A 226 -27.93 -22.19 8.89
CA VAL A 226 -27.87 -21.03 8.03
C VAL A 226 -29.28 -20.68 7.53
N SER A 227 -29.58 -19.40 7.43
CA SER A 227 -30.75 -18.93 6.71
C SER A 227 -30.31 -18.12 5.49
N VAL A 228 -30.88 -18.46 4.34
CA VAL A 228 -30.56 -17.86 3.05
C VAL A 228 -31.72 -17.03 2.58
N LEU A 229 -31.44 -15.83 2.10
CA LEU A 229 -32.39 -14.88 1.54
C LEU A 229 -32.03 -14.61 0.07
N PHE A 230 -32.99 -14.79 -0.82
CA PHE A 230 -33.01 -14.22 -2.16
C PHE A 230 -34.01 -13.09 -2.21
N ALA A 231 -33.63 -11.97 -2.79
CA ALA A 231 -34.55 -10.87 -3.10
C ALA A 231 -34.40 -10.44 -4.54
N ASP A 232 -35.49 -10.03 -5.19
CA ASP A 232 -35.57 -9.63 -6.58
C ASP A 232 -36.53 -8.46 -6.74
N LEU A 233 -36.27 -7.56 -7.71
CA LEU A 233 -37.06 -6.35 -7.94
C LEU A 233 -38.13 -6.59 -9.00
N SER A 234 -39.36 -6.85 -8.56
CA SER A 234 -40.50 -6.99 -9.47
C SER A 234 -40.83 -5.65 -10.16
N GLY A 235 -40.99 -5.68 -11.48
CA GLY A 235 -41.22 -4.48 -12.30
C GLY A 235 -39.92 -3.80 -12.78
N PHE A 236 -38.74 -4.34 -12.45
CA PHE A 236 -37.47 -3.74 -12.83
C PHE A 236 -37.20 -3.82 -14.34
N THR A 237 -37.41 -4.95 -14.98
CA THR A 237 -37.17 -5.13 -16.44
C THR A 237 -37.91 -4.11 -17.30
N PRO A 238 -39.22 -3.89 -17.16
CA PRO A 238 -39.93 -2.86 -17.93
C PRO A 238 -39.46 -1.42 -17.63
N LYS A 239 -38.95 -1.18 -16.41
CA LYS A 239 -38.41 0.12 -16.01
C LYS A 239 -37.08 0.40 -16.69
N VAL A 240 -36.18 -0.58 -16.76
CA VAL A 240 -34.84 -0.47 -17.40
C VAL A 240 -34.94 -0.16 -18.88
N GLU A 241 -35.91 -0.73 -19.60
CA GLU A 241 -36.12 -0.46 -21.03
C GLU A 241 -36.36 1.03 -21.35
N ARG A 242 -36.75 1.82 -20.36
CA ARG A 242 -37.06 3.26 -20.46
C ARG A 242 -35.95 4.17 -19.92
N LEU A 243 -34.98 3.62 -19.24
CA LEU A 243 -33.89 4.37 -18.59
C LEU A 243 -32.62 4.33 -19.41
N ARG A 244 -31.77 5.34 -19.27
CA ARG A 244 -30.41 5.31 -19.77
C ARG A 244 -29.56 4.36 -18.92
N ALA A 245 -28.51 3.79 -19.49
CA ALA A 245 -27.65 2.83 -18.79
C ALA A 245 -27.07 3.37 -17.45
N GLU A 246 -26.72 4.66 -17.42
CA GLU A 246 -26.20 5.33 -16.23
C GLU A 246 -27.25 5.43 -15.12
N ASP A 247 -28.51 5.73 -15.50
CA ASP A 247 -29.64 5.87 -14.55
C ASP A 247 -30.01 4.51 -13.95
N VAL A 248 -29.91 3.43 -14.73
CA VAL A 248 -30.09 2.04 -14.27
C VAL A 248 -29.08 1.68 -13.19
N VAL A 249 -27.77 1.92 -13.46
CA VAL A 249 -26.70 1.63 -12.51
C VAL A 249 -26.86 2.47 -11.24
N THR A 250 -27.22 3.74 -11.40
CA THR A 250 -27.44 4.66 -10.25
C THR A 250 -28.60 4.19 -9.38
N LEU A 251 -29.72 3.75 -9.97
CA LEU A 251 -30.88 3.23 -9.25
C LEU A 251 -30.52 1.95 -8.48
N LEU A 252 -29.91 0.96 -9.16
CA LEU A 252 -29.48 -0.30 -8.55
C LEU A 252 -28.47 -0.05 -7.41
N ASN A 253 -27.50 0.83 -7.65
CA ASN A 253 -26.51 1.15 -6.62
C ASN A 253 -27.18 1.77 -5.36
N ARG A 254 -28.16 2.63 -5.53
CA ARG A 254 -28.91 3.23 -4.40
C ARG A 254 -29.68 2.17 -3.63
N ILE A 255 -30.40 1.28 -4.33
CA ILE A 255 -31.18 0.22 -3.71
C ILE A 255 -30.27 -0.77 -2.97
N PHE A 256 -29.22 -1.26 -3.65
CA PHE A 256 -28.32 -2.25 -3.07
C PHE A 256 -27.45 -1.69 -1.96
N SER A 257 -27.02 -0.41 -2.01
CA SER A 257 -26.34 0.23 -0.88
C SER A 257 -27.21 0.27 0.35
N ARG A 258 -28.53 0.53 0.16
CA ARG A 258 -29.48 0.47 1.29
C ARG A 258 -29.64 -0.93 1.87
N PHE A 259 -29.62 -1.96 1.01
CA PHE A 259 -29.64 -3.36 1.46
C PHE A 259 -28.33 -3.77 2.12
N ASP A 260 -27.18 -3.24 1.66
CA ASP A 260 -25.88 -3.46 2.28
C ASP A 260 -25.82 -2.86 3.70
N GLU A 261 -26.35 -1.63 3.90
CA GLU A 261 -26.50 -1.02 5.24
C GLU A 261 -27.38 -1.88 6.17
N LEU A 262 -28.45 -2.48 5.64
CA LEU A 262 -29.28 -3.39 6.41
C LEU A 262 -28.58 -4.71 6.73
N ALA A 263 -27.83 -5.26 5.77
CA ALA A 263 -27.04 -6.48 6.00
C ALA A 263 -26.01 -6.26 7.12
N GLU A 264 -25.29 -5.13 7.08
CA GLU A 264 -24.34 -4.77 8.13
C GLU A 264 -25.05 -4.58 9.49
N ARG A 265 -26.15 -3.85 9.54
CA ARG A 265 -26.95 -3.60 10.77
C ARG A 265 -27.42 -4.90 11.44
N TYR A 266 -27.85 -5.87 10.66
CA TYR A 266 -28.35 -7.15 11.18
C TYR A 266 -27.27 -8.23 11.27
N GLY A 267 -26.01 -7.94 10.93
CA GLY A 267 -24.88 -8.88 10.94
C GLY A 267 -25.11 -10.04 9.98
N ILE A 268 -25.54 -9.75 8.77
CA ILE A 268 -25.85 -10.71 7.71
C ILE A 268 -24.82 -10.58 6.60
N GLU A 269 -24.30 -11.68 6.12
CA GLU A 269 -23.33 -11.72 5.04
C GLU A 269 -24.02 -11.55 3.69
N LYS A 270 -23.66 -10.51 2.97
CA LYS A 270 -23.99 -10.34 1.55
C LYS A 270 -23.13 -11.29 0.72
N ILE A 271 -23.75 -12.17 -0.02
CA ILE A 271 -23.01 -13.09 -0.87
C ILE A 271 -22.71 -12.47 -2.23
N LYS A 272 -23.75 -12.02 -2.95
CA LYS A 272 -23.61 -11.38 -4.26
C LYS A 272 -24.91 -10.76 -4.73
N THR A 273 -24.79 -9.92 -5.78
CA THR A 273 -25.92 -9.50 -6.59
C THR A 273 -25.98 -10.35 -7.87
N ILE A 274 -27.19 -10.62 -8.39
CA ILE A 274 -27.42 -11.39 -9.60
C ILE A 274 -28.44 -10.61 -10.44
N GLY A 275 -27.94 -9.75 -11.34
CA GLY A 275 -28.79 -8.80 -12.06
C GLY A 275 -29.45 -7.81 -11.09
N ASP A 276 -30.77 -7.80 -11.02
CA ASP A 276 -31.59 -7.07 -10.05
C ASP A 276 -31.89 -7.86 -8.77
N GLY A 277 -31.28 -9.02 -8.62
CA GLY A 277 -31.41 -9.87 -7.43
C GLY A 277 -30.29 -9.65 -6.42
N TYR A 278 -30.62 -9.88 -5.13
CA TYR A 278 -29.72 -9.78 -3.98
C TYR A 278 -29.73 -11.10 -3.20
N LEU A 279 -28.53 -11.67 -2.97
CA LEU A 279 -28.33 -12.90 -2.21
C LEU A 279 -27.59 -12.61 -0.93
N ALA A 280 -28.17 -12.99 0.20
CA ALA A 280 -27.56 -12.84 1.52
C ALA A 280 -27.82 -14.09 2.39
N ALA A 281 -26.99 -14.27 3.43
CA ALA A 281 -27.12 -15.39 4.35
C ALA A 281 -26.73 -14.98 5.78
N ALA A 282 -27.44 -15.56 6.76
CA ALA A 282 -27.14 -15.42 8.17
C ALA A 282 -26.65 -16.78 8.73
N GLY A 283 -25.63 -16.73 9.62
CA GLY A 283 -25.00 -17.92 10.20
C GLY A 283 -23.72 -18.34 9.51
N ILE A 284 -23.23 -17.54 8.57
CA ILE A 284 -21.95 -17.66 7.88
C ILE A 284 -21.35 -16.26 7.65
N PRO A 285 -20.03 -16.11 7.51
CA PRO A 285 -18.98 -17.09 7.85
C PRO A 285 -18.89 -17.35 9.36
N THR A 286 -19.54 -16.52 10.16
CA THR A 286 -19.60 -16.66 11.63
C THR A 286 -20.95 -17.28 12.02
N PRO A 287 -20.95 -18.45 12.69
CA PRO A 287 -22.18 -19.07 13.18
C PRO A 287 -22.92 -18.16 14.18
N ARG A 288 -24.25 -18.13 14.07
CA ARG A 288 -25.12 -17.41 15.01
C ARG A 288 -26.43 -18.17 15.26
N PRO A 289 -26.89 -18.28 16.51
CA PRO A 289 -28.07 -19.07 16.84
C PRO A 289 -29.38 -18.46 16.34
N ASP A 290 -29.43 -17.12 16.22
CA ASP A 290 -30.59 -16.32 15.79
C ASP A 290 -30.59 -16.05 14.27
N HIS A 291 -29.91 -16.87 13.47
CA HIS A 291 -29.77 -16.69 12.02
C HIS A 291 -31.11 -16.54 11.29
N ALA A 292 -32.15 -17.27 11.72
CA ALA A 292 -33.45 -17.21 11.09
C ALA A 292 -34.22 -15.90 11.44
N GLU A 293 -34.07 -15.44 12.68
CA GLU A 293 -34.68 -14.19 13.13
C GLU A 293 -34.05 -12.99 12.47
N ALA A 294 -32.71 -12.92 12.47
CA ALA A 294 -31.97 -11.82 11.86
C ALA A 294 -32.30 -11.66 10.36
N ILE A 295 -32.37 -12.79 9.60
CA ILE A 295 -32.70 -12.74 8.18
C ILE A 295 -34.15 -12.31 7.95
N ALA A 296 -35.09 -12.70 8.84
CA ALA A 296 -36.49 -12.28 8.76
C ALA A 296 -36.65 -10.79 9.06
N ASP A 297 -35.97 -10.27 10.08
CA ASP A 297 -35.97 -8.83 10.41
C ASP A 297 -35.37 -8.01 9.28
N MET A 298 -34.24 -8.44 8.70
CA MET A 298 -33.66 -7.79 7.52
C MET A 298 -34.62 -7.78 6.34
N ALA A 299 -35.28 -8.90 6.05
CA ALA A 299 -36.24 -9.00 4.95
C ALA A 299 -37.42 -8.02 5.10
N LEU A 300 -37.97 -7.86 6.33
CA LEU A 300 -38.98 -6.87 6.65
C LEU A 300 -38.46 -5.45 6.46
N ALA A 301 -37.24 -5.17 6.91
CA ALA A 301 -36.60 -3.88 6.75
C ALA A 301 -36.31 -3.56 5.26
N MET A 302 -35.85 -4.54 4.45
CA MET A 302 -35.65 -4.38 3.01
C MET A 302 -36.97 -3.99 2.32
N ARG A 303 -38.07 -4.68 2.63
CA ARG A 303 -39.40 -4.37 2.07
C ARG A 303 -39.86 -2.97 2.45
N ALA A 304 -39.65 -2.53 3.69
CA ALA A 304 -40.02 -1.21 4.16
C ALA A 304 -39.13 -0.14 3.48
N SER A 305 -37.81 -0.34 3.43
CA SER A 305 -36.87 0.63 2.88
C SER A 305 -37.06 0.89 1.38
N LEU A 306 -37.47 -0.11 0.61
CA LEU A 306 -37.77 0.09 -0.81
C LEU A 306 -38.97 1.01 -1.03
N ALA A 307 -39.99 0.89 -0.18
CA ALA A 307 -41.17 1.74 -0.25
C ALA A 307 -40.89 3.23 0.11
N GLU A 308 -39.78 3.50 0.81
CA GLU A 308 -39.33 4.84 1.17
C GLU A 308 -38.52 5.52 0.06
N LEU A 309 -38.10 4.79 -0.97
CA LEU A 309 -37.28 5.33 -2.06
C LEU A 309 -38.18 5.92 -3.17
N PRO A 310 -38.18 7.26 -3.41
CA PRO A 310 -39.07 7.90 -4.39
C PRO A 310 -38.87 7.36 -5.82
N ASP A 311 -37.60 7.06 -6.21
CA ASP A 311 -37.27 6.57 -7.54
C ASP A 311 -37.60 5.09 -7.74
N ALA A 312 -37.96 4.39 -6.68
CA ALA A 312 -38.33 2.98 -6.67
C ALA A 312 -39.81 2.73 -6.31
N ALA A 313 -40.62 3.76 -6.24
CA ALA A 313 -42.02 3.68 -5.80
C ALA A 313 -42.93 2.77 -6.68
N ASP A 314 -42.54 2.56 -7.92
CA ASP A 314 -43.17 1.65 -8.89
C ASP A 314 -42.59 0.23 -8.87
N LEU A 315 -41.57 -0.03 -8.05
CA LEU A 315 -40.96 -1.34 -7.88
C LEU A 315 -41.54 -2.03 -6.64
N ALA A 316 -41.62 -3.34 -6.71
CA ALA A 316 -41.96 -4.19 -5.56
C ALA A 316 -40.87 -5.23 -5.35
N ILE A 317 -40.51 -5.53 -4.10
CA ILE A 317 -39.52 -6.57 -3.80
C ILE A 317 -40.23 -7.92 -3.60
N ARG A 318 -39.68 -8.97 -4.16
CA ARG A 318 -40.01 -10.36 -3.84
C ARG A 318 -38.87 -10.93 -3.01
N ILE A 319 -39.17 -11.57 -1.90
CA ILE A 319 -38.16 -12.16 -1.05
C ILE A 319 -38.52 -13.63 -0.77
N GLY A 320 -37.53 -14.51 -0.92
CA GLY A 320 -37.62 -15.91 -0.58
C GLY A 320 -36.61 -16.29 0.49
N ILE A 321 -37.04 -17.01 1.54
CA ILE A 321 -36.18 -17.44 2.65
C ILE A 321 -36.29 -18.91 2.87
N ASP A 322 -35.18 -19.62 3.03
CA ASP A 322 -35.11 -20.96 3.58
C ASP A 322 -34.00 -21.10 4.61
N SER A 323 -34.19 -22.04 5.56
CA SER A 323 -33.24 -22.29 6.65
C SER A 323 -32.80 -23.75 6.62
N GLY A 324 -31.49 -23.99 6.72
CA GLY A 324 -30.93 -25.35 6.73
C GLY A 324 -29.44 -25.36 6.39
N PRO A 325 -28.87 -26.56 6.11
CA PRO A 325 -27.45 -26.67 5.82
C PRO A 325 -27.08 -26.07 4.46
N VAL A 326 -25.89 -25.46 4.42
CA VAL A 326 -25.24 -24.98 3.20
C VAL A 326 -23.77 -25.37 3.18
N VAL A 327 -23.17 -25.42 2.01
CA VAL A 327 -21.71 -25.41 1.83
C VAL A 327 -21.34 -24.00 1.45
N ALA A 328 -20.42 -23.39 2.19
CA ALA A 328 -19.88 -22.06 1.92
C ALA A 328 -18.39 -22.19 1.60
N GLY A 329 -17.88 -21.37 0.68
CA GLY A 329 -16.47 -21.46 0.31
C GLY A 329 -16.04 -20.43 -0.71
N VAL A 330 -14.74 -20.43 -1.04
CA VAL A 330 -14.14 -19.56 -2.04
C VAL A 330 -13.95 -20.33 -3.34
N LEU A 331 -14.55 -19.82 -4.41
CA LEU A 331 -14.44 -20.39 -5.75
C LEU A 331 -13.69 -19.42 -6.69
N GLY A 332 -12.91 -20.01 -7.59
CA GLY A 332 -12.21 -19.29 -8.67
C GLY A 332 -10.71 -19.21 -8.46
N ARG A 333 -9.98 -19.01 -9.58
CA ARG A 333 -8.51 -18.80 -9.59
C ARG A 333 -8.12 -17.38 -9.99
N ILE A 334 -8.92 -16.75 -10.84
CA ILE A 334 -8.63 -15.40 -11.38
C ILE A 334 -9.53 -14.36 -10.70
N LYS A 335 -10.81 -14.71 -10.48
CA LYS A 335 -11.77 -13.89 -9.73
C LYS A 335 -12.25 -14.72 -8.56
N PHE A 336 -11.72 -14.44 -7.39
CA PHE A 336 -12.20 -15.06 -6.16
C PHE A 336 -13.59 -14.56 -5.83
N GLY A 337 -14.44 -15.47 -5.34
CA GLY A 337 -15.75 -15.14 -4.81
C GLY A 337 -16.10 -16.08 -3.67
N TYR A 338 -16.54 -15.52 -2.55
CA TYR A 338 -17.16 -16.27 -1.48
C TYR A 338 -18.60 -16.56 -1.89
N ASP A 339 -18.97 -17.81 -1.96
CA ASP A 339 -20.29 -18.25 -2.43
C ASP A 339 -20.85 -19.39 -1.59
N ILE A 340 -22.13 -19.69 -1.79
CA ILE A 340 -22.85 -20.73 -1.05
C ILE A 340 -23.56 -21.68 -2.00
N TRP A 341 -23.59 -22.97 -1.59
CA TRP A 341 -24.22 -24.03 -2.35
C TRP A 341 -25.05 -24.92 -1.43
N GLY A 342 -26.05 -25.55 -2.00
CA GLY A 342 -26.85 -26.56 -1.29
C GLY A 342 -28.33 -26.43 -1.58
N ASP A 343 -29.06 -27.39 -1.02
CA ASP A 343 -30.51 -27.51 -1.19
C ASP A 343 -31.26 -26.31 -0.59
N THR A 344 -30.77 -25.79 0.54
CA THR A 344 -31.30 -24.60 1.19
C THR A 344 -31.24 -23.38 0.27
N VAL A 345 -30.13 -23.21 -0.45
CA VAL A 345 -29.95 -22.10 -1.41
C VAL A 345 -30.97 -22.20 -2.55
N ASN A 346 -31.12 -23.41 -3.10
CA ASN A 346 -32.07 -23.64 -4.20
C ASN A 346 -33.53 -23.43 -3.75
N ARG A 347 -33.91 -23.85 -2.51
CA ARG A 347 -35.24 -23.61 -1.99
C ARG A 347 -35.53 -22.14 -1.74
N ALA A 348 -34.57 -21.39 -1.16
CA ALA A 348 -34.72 -19.96 -0.96
C ALA A 348 -34.94 -19.22 -2.29
N SER A 349 -34.19 -19.55 -3.33
CA SER A 349 -34.41 -19.04 -4.69
C SER A 349 -35.81 -19.35 -5.24
N ARG A 350 -36.32 -20.57 -4.99
CA ARG A 350 -37.68 -20.96 -5.40
C ARG A 350 -38.75 -20.24 -4.60
N MET A 351 -38.51 -19.96 -3.32
CA MET A 351 -39.44 -19.13 -2.51
C MET A 351 -39.53 -17.72 -3.09
N GLU A 352 -38.40 -17.12 -3.49
CA GLU A 352 -38.37 -15.82 -4.13
C GLU A 352 -39.15 -15.83 -5.46
N SER A 353 -38.82 -16.76 -6.38
CA SER A 353 -39.41 -16.80 -7.73
C SER A 353 -40.93 -17.04 -7.73
N HIS A 354 -41.46 -17.70 -6.71
CA HIS A 354 -42.88 -17.94 -6.55
C HIS A 354 -43.58 -16.93 -5.62
N ALA A 355 -42.83 -16.02 -4.99
CA ALA A 355 -43.42 -15.01 -4.12
C ALA A 355 -44.28 -14.00 -4.89
N PRO A 356 -45.45 -13.60 -4.41
CA PRO A 356 -46.17 -12.45 -4.93
C PRO A 356 -45.32 -11.17 -4.82
N PRO A 357 -45.43 -10.21 -5.76
CA PRO A 357 -44.78 -8.91 -5.61
C PRO A 357 -45.09 -8.25 -4.28
N GLY A 358 -44.08 -7.66 -3.64
CA GLY A 358 -44.23 -7.01 -2.32
C GLY A 358 -44.27 -7.97 -1.13
N SER A 359 -44.07 -9.28 -1.31
CA SER A 359 -44.19 -10.27 -0.25
C SER A 359 -42.88 -10.98 0.08
N ILE A 360 -42.83 -11.54 1.30
CA ILE A 360 -41.72 -12.35 1.80
C ILE A 360 -42.25 -13.78 1.99
N GLN A 361 -41.79 -14.72 1.19
CA GLN A 361 -42.21 -16.08 1.22
C GLN A 361 -41.16 -16.97 1.86
N VAL A 362 -41.60 -17.85 2.78
CA VAL A 362 -40.70 -18.75 3.50
C VAL A 362 -41.14 -20.18 3.36
N THR A 363 -40.20 -21.12 3.52
CA THR A 363 -40.48 -22.55 3.61
C THR A 363 -41.05 -22.90 4.97
N GLU A 364 -41.67 -24.10 5.08
CA GLU A 364 -42.18 -24.63 6.33
C GLU A 364 -41.09 -24.72 7.42
N ARG A 365 -39.89 -25.12 7.09
CA ARG A 365 -38.74 -25.19 8.03
C ARG A 365 -38.39 -23.81 8.63
N THR A 366 -38.43 -22.74 7.82
CA THR A 366 -38.20 -21.41 8.29
C THR A 366 -39.37 -20.91 9.12
N HIS A 367 -40.61 -21.21 8.71
CA HIS A 367 -41.81 -20.90 9.48
C HIS A 367 -41.76 -21.54 10.89
N GLU A 368 -41.44 -22.83 11.02
CA GLU A 368 -41.32 -23.55 12.30
C GLU A 368 -40.33 -22.89 13.26
N ARG A 369 -39.24 -22.33 12.75
CA ARG A 369 -38.24 -21.63 13.55
C ARG A 369 -38.72 -20.24 14.04
N LEU A 370 -39.61 -19.60 13.29
CA LEU A 370 -40.00 -18.23 13.47
C LEU A 370 -41.40 -18.01 13.99
N VAL A 371 -42.26 -19.06 14.01
CA VAL A 371 -43.70 -18.94 14.32
C VAL A 371 -44.00 -18.36 15.69
N THR A 372 -43.10 -18.51 16.66
CA THR A 372 -43.26 -17.94 18.02
C THR A 372 -43.08 -16.42 18.04
N LYS A 373 -42.22 -15.86 17.20
CA LYS A 373 -41.87 -14.43 17.24
C LYS A 373 -42.42 -13.61 16.07
N PHE A 374 -42.87 -14.28 14.99
CA PHE A 374 -43.35 -13.57 13.79
C PHE A 374 -44.77 -14.02 13.42
N THR A 375 -45.48 -13.19 12.68
CA THR A 375 -46.81 -13.42 12.16
C THR A 375 -46.73 -13.90 10.72
N PHE A 376 -47.45 -14.96 10.41
CA PHE A 376 -47.47 -15.56 9.09
C PHE A 376 -48.89 -15.79 8.59
N GLU A 377 -49.02 -15.78 7.27
CA GLU A 377 -50.21 -16.25 6.55
C GLU A 377 -49.82 -17.54 5.78
N ARG A 378 -50.61 -18.56 5.90
CA ARG A 378 -50.41 -19.77 5.13
C ARG A 378 -50.82 -19.57 3.68
N ARG A 379 -49.84 -19.54 2.76
CA ARG A 379 -50.14 -19.39 1.35
C ARG A 379 -50.68 -20.66 0.70
N GLY A 380 -50.35 -21.83 1.23
CA GLY A 380 -50.68 -23.11 0.68
C GLY A 380 -49.49 -23.84 0.04
N SER A 381 -49.80 -24.83 -0.76
CA SER A 381 -48.79 -25.67 -1.41
C SER A 381 -48.49 -25.19 -2.82
N ILE A 382 -47.19 -25.13 -3.11
CA ILE A 382 -46.70 -24.80 -4.47
C ILE A 382 -45.91 -25.98 -5.02
N GLU A 383 -45.96 -26.21 -6.30
CA GLU A 383 -45.14 -27.20 -6.99
C GLU A 383 -43.75 -26.63 -7.27
N VAL A 384 -42.73 -27.22 -6.71
CA VAL A 384 -41.35 -26.83 -6.87
C VAL A 384 -40.61 -27.85 -7.72
N LYS A 385 -40.11 -27.40 -8.88
CA LYS A 385 -39.40 -28.27 -9.85
C LYS A 385 -38.26 -29.04 -9.15
N GLY A 386 -38.32 -30.38 -9.20
CA GLY A 386 -37.33 -31.28 -8.61
C GLY A 386 -37.48 -31.50 -7.11
N LYS A 387 -38.54 -30.99 -6.45
CA LYS A 387 -38.82 -31.13 -5.02
C LYS A 387 -40.24 -31.57 -4.69
N GLY A 388 -41.12 -31.58 -5.71
CA GLY A 388 -42.53 -31.85 -5.52
C GLY A 388 -43.26 -30.68 -4.84
N THR A 389 -44.35 -31.02 -4.16
CA THR A 389 -45.22 -30.06 -3.50
C THR A 389 -44.65 -29.63 -2.16
N MET A 390 -44.53 -28.31 -1.94
CA MET A 390 -44.03 -27.71 -0.70
C MET A 390 -45.05 -26.76 -0.10
N THR A 391 -45.30 -26.86 1.19
CA THR A 391 -46.09 -25.87 1.94
C THR A 391 -45.29 -24.62 2.16
N THR A 392 -45.92 -23.48 1.92
CA THR A 392 -45.25 -22.14 2.01
C THR A 392 -46.07 -21.16 2.82
N TYR A 393 -45.40 -20.21 3.41
CA TYR A 393 -45.98 -19.18 4.26
C TYR A 393 -45.49 -17.79 3.83
N LEU A 394 -46.35 -16.78 4.00
CA LEU A 394 -45.99 -15.39 3.83
C LEU A 394 -45.66 -14.75 5.19
N LEU A 395 -44.47 -14.18 5.33
CA LEU A 395 -44.06 -13.44 6.51
C LEU A 395 -44.67 -12.01 6.47
N LEU A 396 -45.56 -11.72 7.43
CA LEU A 396 -46.26 -10.46 7.48
C LEU A 396 -45.55 -9.41 8.34
N GLY A 397 -45.03 -9.81 9.49
CA GLY A 397 -44.35 -8.92 10.42
C GLY A 397 -43.91 -9.62 11.71
N ARG A 398 -43.30 -8.89 12.60
CA ARG A 398 -42.92 -9.34 13.94
C ARG A 398 -44.17 -9.24 14.86
N ARG A 399 -44.33 -10.18 15.81
CA ARG A 399 -45.42 -10.12 16.79
C ARG A 399 -45.22 -8.95 17.75
N SER A 400 -46.31 -8.26 18.11
CA SER A 400 -46.25 -7.14 19.07
C SER A 400 -45.89 -7.70 20.45
N GLY A 401 -44.81 -7.16 21.05
CA GLY A 401 -44.31 -7.56 22.38
C GLY A 401 -42.93 -8.23 22.37
N ASP A 402 -42.44 -8.69 21.23
CA ASP A 402 -41.07 -9.23 21.10
C ASP A 402 -40.09 -8.13 20.64
N ALA A 403 -38.97 -7.99 21.34
CA ALA A 403 -37.92 -7.06 20.91
C ALA A 403 -37.34 -7.47 19.56
N ALA A 404 -37.11 -6.52 18.67
CA ALA A 404 -36.33 -6.77 17.43
C ALA A 404 -34.94 -7.28 17.79
N THR A 405 -34.35 -8.11 16.92
CA THR A 405 -32.94 -8.48 17.03
C THR A 405 -32.10 -7.20 17.17
N GLN A 406 -31.37 -7.06 18.29
CA GLN A 406 -30.57 -5.85 18.51
C GLN A 406 -29.59 -5.69 17.34
N PRO A 407 -29.48 -4.48 16.77
CA PRO A 407 -28.44 -4.19 15.81
C PRO A 407 -27.09 -4.52 16.44
N CYS A 408 -26.18 -5.08 15.66
CA CYS A 408 -24.80 -5.27 16.09
C CYS A 408 -24.22 -3.88 16.42
N GLU A 409 -24.03 -3.58 17.71
CA GLU A 409 -23.21 -2.42 18.10
C GLU A 409 -21.82 -2.70 17.62
N LEU A 410 -21.39 -2.01 16.56
CA LEU A 410 -20.00 -1.94 16.16
C LEU A 410 -19.24 -1.39 17.37
N ALA A 411 -18.46 -2.23 18.03
CA ALA A 411 -17.52 -1.80 19.05
C ALA A 411 -16.55 -0.81 18.38
N GLU A 412 -16.75 0.47 18.67
CA GLU A 412 -15.76 1.51 18.40
C GLU A 412 -14.51 1.17 19.22
N THR A 413 -13.46 0.61 18.55
CA THR A 413 -12.08 0.55 19.07
C THR A 413 -11.11 0.98 17.99
#